data_6ee129862848cfbcf57750859fc72616
#
_entry.id   6ee129862848cfbcf57750859fc72616
#
_cell.length_a   1.000
_cell.length_b   1.000
_cell.length_c   1.000
_cell.angle_alpha   90.00
_cell.angle_beta   90.00
_cell.angle_gamma   90.00
#
_symmetry.space_group_name_H-M   'P 1'
#
loop_
_entity.id
_entity.type
_entity.pdbx_description
1 polymer ?
#
loop_
_entity_poly.entity_id
_entity_poly.type
_entity_poly.pdbx_seq_one_letter_code
_entity_poly.pdbx_strand_id
1 'polypeptide(L)'
;MAIVKAFRGLRYNQEKIKKISDVIAPPYDVINSEQQKELMNSSQYNVVHIDFNDGKGDEKYKISMNTLNHWIENNILALDEKESLYPYLKEFKYKGKDYKRMGLIGLVKIHEFKDKIILPHEETFSGPKEDRLKLLRACNTNLSPIFGVYDNNDKKIDNIINEFLKSNQPIVEAR
;
A
#
# COMPACT_ATOMS: atom_id res chain seq x y z
N MET A 1 22.80 -8.54 -2.02
CA MET A 1 21.52 -8.97 -1.43
C MET A 1 20.77 -7.74 -0.96
N ALA A 2 19.48 -7.63 -1.24
CA ALA A 2 18.66 -6.50 -0.78
C ALA A 2 18.55 -6.50 0.75
N ILE A 3 18.55 -5.31 1.35
CA ILE A 3 18.36 -5.14 2.80
C ILE A 3 16.91 -4.70 3.03
N VAL A 4 16.20 -5.45 3.84
CA VAL A 4 14.81 -5.18 4.24
C VAL A 4 14.76 -4.87 5.73
N LYS A 5 14.00 -3.84 6.11
CA LYS A 5 13.81 -3.42 7.52
C LYS A 5 12.34 -3.32 7.87
N ALA A 6 12.07 -3.53 9.15
CA ALA A 6 10.79 -3.22 9.78
C ALA A 6 10.54 -1.70 9.79
N PHE A 7 9.27 -1.31 9.90
CA PHE A 7 8.84 0.08 10.04
C PHE A 7 7.52 0.17 10.80
N ARG A 8 7.16 1.36 11.23
CA ARG A 8 5.86 1.61 11.83
C ARG A 8 4.86 1.95 10.73
N GLY A 9 3.91 1.05 10.49
CA GLY A 9 2.84 1.25 9.49
C GLY A 9 1.81 2.27 9.97
N LEU A 10 1.38 3.14 9.07
CA LEU A 10 0.21 3.99 9.27
C LEU A 10 -1.01 3.25 8.73
N ARG A 11 -1.93 2.87 9.60
CA ARG A 11 -3.07 2.00 9.26
C ARG A 11 -4.40 2.58 9.72
N TYR A 12 -5.49 2.17 9.08
CA TYR A 12 -6.83 2.49 9.57
C TYR A 12 -7.05 1.96 10.98
N ASN A 13 -7.54 2.83 11.85
CA ASN A 13 -7.95 2.50 13.19
C ASN A 13 -9.26 1.69 13.14
N GLN A 14 -9.21 0.41 13.50
CA GLN A 14 -10.35 -0.49 13.44
C GLN A 14 -11.45 -0.17 14.46
N GLU A 15 -11.16 0.61 15.49
CA GLU A 15 -12.20 1.11 16.39
C GLU A 15 -13.14 2.09 15.69
N LYS A 16 -12.62 2.86 14.71
CA LYS A 16 -13.36 3.84 13.93
C LYS A 16 -13.80 3.29 12.57
N ILE A 17 -12.96 2.51 11.93
CA ILE A 17 -13.24 1.92 10.61
C ILE A 17 -13.56 0.44 10.79
N LYS A 18 -14.85 0.11 10.85
CA LYS A 18 -15.31 -1.27 11.12
C LYS A 18 -15.23 -2.17 9.88
N LYS A 19 -15.33 -1.60 8.69
CA LYS A 19 -15.34 -2.35 7.44
C LYS A 19 -14.25 -1.81 6.51
N ILE A 20 -13.14 -2.51 6.48
CA ILE A 20 -11.96 -2.09 5.70
C ILE A 20 -12.25 -2.07 4.19
N SER A 21 -13.11 -2.96 3.68
CA SER A 21 -13.49 -2.97 2.26
C SER A 21 -14.12 -1.66 1.76
N ASP A 22 -14.70 -0.84 2.64
CA ASP A 22 -15.32 0.42 2.26
C ASP A 22 -14.29 1.56 2.09
N VAL A 23 -13.09 1.38 2.62
CA VAL A 23 -12.06 2.43 2.67
C VAL A 23 -10.82 2.14 1.82
N ILE A 24 -10.75 0.97 1.20
CA ILE A 24 -9.68 0.61 0.26
C ILE A 24 -10.10 0.91 -1.18
N ALA A 25 -9.12 1.06 -2.07
CA ALA A 25 -9.32 1.28 -3.50
C ALA A 25 -8.35 0.40 -4.31
N PRO A 26 -8.69 0.10 -5.58
CA PRO A 26 -7.72 -0.45 -6.52
C PRO A 26 -6.53 0.50 -6.72
N PRO A 27 -5.43 0.06 -7.34
CA PRO A 27 -4.35 0.96 -7.76
C PRO A 27 -4.88 2.12 -8.62
N TYR A 28 -4.36 3.32 -8.40
CA TYR A 28 -4.86 4.56 -9.00
C TYR A 28 -4.91 4.53 -10.54
N ASP A 29 -3.99 3.81 -11.17
CA ASP A 29 -3.82 3.69 -12.62
C ASP A 29 -4.83 2.76 -13.31
N VAL A 30 -5.61 2.02 -12.54
CA VAL A 30 -6.70 1.17 -13.05
C VAL A 30 -8.10 1.73 -12.73
N ILE A 31 -8.16 2.87 -12.02
CA ILE A 31 -9.43 3.51 -11.64
C ILE A 31 -9.85 4.48 -12.74
N ASN A 32 -11.03 4.28 -13.33
CA ASN A 32 -11.64 5.24 -14.25
C ASN A 32 -12.45 6.32 -13.49
N SER A 33 -12.93 7.35 -14.21
CA SER A 33 -13.63 8.49 -13.60
C SER A 33 -14.95 8.12 -12.91
N GLU A 34 -15.65 7.10 -13.36
CA GLU A 34 -16.89 6.62 -12.76
C GLU A 34 -16.57 5.88 -11.45
N GLN A 35 -15.64 4.96 -11.49
CA GLN A 35 -15.15 4.23 -10.32
C GLN A 35 -14.56 5.18 -9.26
N GLN A 36 -13.84 6.23 -9.67
CA GLN A 36 -13.34 7.24 -8.73
C GLN A 36 -14.49 7.87 -7.93
N LYS A 37 -15.55 8.30 -8.63
CA LYS A 37 -16.74 8.89 -7.98
C LYS A 37 -17.46 7.91 -7.06
N GLU A 38 -17.60 6.66 -7.49
CA GLU A 38 -18.20 5.61 -6.67
C GLU A 38 -17.40 5.38 -5.39
N LEU A 39 -16.07 5.28 -5.49
CA LEU A 39 -15.18 5.12 -4.34
C LEU A 39 -15.23 6.32 -3.39
N MET A 40 -15.23 7.54 -3.93
CA MET A 40 -15.37 8.77 -3.13
C MET A 40 -16.71 8.83 -2.39
N ASN A 41 -17.78 8.36 -3.02
CA ASN A 41 -19.13 8.33 -2.42
C ASN A 41 -19.34 7.16 -1.45
N SER A 42 -18.56 6.08 -1.59
CA SER A 42 -18.72 4.87 -0.75
C SER A 42 -18.35 5.14 0.71
N SER A 43 -17.34 5.96 0.94
CA SER A 43 -16.92 6.37 2.27
C SER A 43 -16.09 7.65 2.22
N GLN A 44 -16.36 8.59 3.14
CA GLN A 44 -15.51 9.77 3.33
C GLN A 44 -14.08 9.43 3.77
N TYR A 45 -13.83 8.19 4.15
CA TYR A 45 -12.52 7.67 4.56
C TYR A 45 -11.92 6.71 3.54
N ASN A 46 -12.50 6.61 2.32
CA ASN A 46 -11.89 5.81 1.27
C ASN A 46 -10.54 6.41 0.87
N VAL A 47 -9.51 5.57 0.74
CA VAL A 47 -8.14 6.02 0.42
C VAL A 47 -8.05 6.81 -0.89
N VAL A 48 -9.03 6.68 -1.78
CA VAL A 48 -9.11 7.46 -3.03
C VAL A 48 -9.09 8.97 -2.79
N HIS A 49 -9.61 9.46 -1.64
CA HIS A 49 -9.54 10.88 -1.27
C HIS A 49 -8.12 11.39 -1.06
N ILE A 50 -7.17 10.50 -0.78
CA ILE A 50 -5.75 10.84 -0.61
C ILE A 50 -4.97 10.46 -1.87
N ASP A 51 -5.12 9.21 -2.36
CA ASP A 51 -4.27 8.66 -3.40
C ASP A 51 -4.69 9.10 -4.81
N PHE A 52 -5.97 9.33 -5.04
CA PHE A 52 -6.53 9.69 -6.35
C PHE A 52 -7.80 10.54 -6.23
N ASN A 53 -7.70 11.73 -5.59
CA ASN A 53 -8.81 12.68 -5.45
C ASN A 53 -9.12 13.42 -6.77
N ASP A 54 -10.21 14.16 -6.78
CA ASP A 54 -10.74 14.89 -7.95
C ASP A 54 -10.19 16.33 -8.09
N GLY A 55 -9.19 16.69 -7.29
CA GLY A 55 -8.51 18.00 -7.36
C GLY A 55 -7.82 18.21 -8.70
N LYS A 56 -7.78 19.48 -9.16
CA LYS A 56 -7.19 19.86 -10.45
C LYS A 56 -5.76 20.38 -10.29
N GLY A 57 -4.89 20.00 -11.23
CA GLY A 57 -3.49 20.44 -11.23
C GLY A 57 -2.77 20.10 -9.93
N ASP A 58 -1.96 21.00 -9.42
CA ASP A 58 -1.18 20.78 -8.19
C ASP A 58 -2.03 20.94 -6.91
N GLU A 59 -3.28 21.45 -7.01
CA GLU A 59 -4.21 21.54 -5.89
C GLU A 59 -4.53 20.15 -5.29
N LYS A 60 -4.60 19.12 -6.11
CA LYS A 60 -4.85 17.74 -5.67
C LYS A 60 -3.86 17.27 -4.60
N TYR A 61 -2.59 17.69 -4.68
CA TYR A 61 -1.58 17.27 -3.69
C TYR A 61 -1.78 17.95 -2.34
N LYS A 62 -2.28 19.20 -2.34
CA LYS A 62 -2.66 19.88 -1.09
C LYS A 62 -3.89 19.25 -0.46
N ILE A 63 -4.88 18.88 -1.28
CA ILE A 63 -6.07 18.15 -0.82
C ILE A 63 -5.63 16.83 -0.16
N SER A 64 -4.78 16.05 -0.83
CA SER A 64 -4.24 14.79 -0.29
C SER A 64 -3.55 14.99 1.05
N MET A 65 -2.65 15.96 1.14
CA MET A 65 -1.91 16.29 2.37
C MET A 65 -2.87 16.67 3.51
N ASN A 66 -3.81 17.59 3.24
CA ASN A 66 -4.76 18.06 4.25
C ASN A 66 -5.67 16.92 4.73
N THR A 67 -6.16 16.10 3.81
CA THR A 67 -6.99 14.94 4.12
C THR A 67 -6.23 13.92 4.97
N LEU A 68 -4.99 13.61 4.59
CA LEU A 68 -4.12 12.69 5.34
C LEU A 68 -3.88 13.20 6.76
N ASN A 69 -3.49 14.46 6.92
CA ASN A 69 -3.27 15.08 8.23
C ASN A 69 -4.53 15.07 9.09
N HIS A 70 -5.67 15.45 8.51
CA HIS A 70 -6.96 15.40 9.18
C HIS A 70 -7.30 13.98 9.68
N TRP A 71 -7.03 12.94 8.88
CA TRP A 71 -7.30 11.57 9.30
C TRP A 71 -6.36 11.09 10.40
N ILE A 72 -5.12 11.55 10.40
CA ILE A 72 -4.16 11.26 11.50
C ILE A 72 -4.59 11.99 12.78
N GLU A 73 -4.87 13.28 12.73
CA GLU A 73 -5.28 14.11 13.87
C GLU A 73 -6.56 13.58 14.53
N ASN A 74 -7.49 13.04 13.70
CA ASN A 74 -8.74 12.46 14.18
C ASN A 74 -8.65 10.96 14.48
N ASN A 75 -7.45 10.39 14.47
CA ASN A 75 -7.20 8.99 14.75
C ASN A 75 -8.01 8.01 13.84
N ILE A 76 -8.31 8.45 12.61
CA ILE A 76 -8.85 7.56 11.55
C ILE A 76 -7.73 6.67 11.03
N LEU A 77 -6.53 7.28 10.85
CA LEU A 77 -5.28 6.56 10.62
C LEU A 77 -4.44 6.65 11.89
N ALA A 78 -3.87 5.54 12.31
CA ALA A 78 -3.01 5.44 13.47
C ALA A 78 -1.68 4.79 13.10
N LEU A 79 -0.60 5.35 13.64
CA LEU A 79 0.75 4.80 13.48
C LEU A 79 0.94 3.64 14.46
N ASP A 80 1.41 2.50 13.99
CA ASP A 80 1.70 1.36 14.84
C ASP A 80 2.72 1.71 15.94
N GLU A 81 2.57 1.11 17.11
CA GLU A 81 3.45 1.39 18.25
C GLU A 81 4.87 0.89 18.02
N LYS A 82 5.01 -0.26 17.34
CA LYS A 82 6.29 -0.94 17.13
C LYS A 82 6.62 -1.05 15.65
N GLU A 83 7.91 -1.00 15.34
CA GLU A 83 8.39 -1.35 14.02
C GLU A 83 8.14 -2.83 13.75
N SER A 84 7.53 -3.12 12.61
CA SER A 84 7.13 -4.47 12.21
C SER A 84 7.35 -4.70 10.72
N LEU A 85 7.46 -5.94 10.33
CA LEU A 85 7.27 -6.41 8.97
C LEU A 85 5.83 -6.93 8.88
N TYR A 86 5.14 -6.67 7.75
CA TYR A 86 3.74 -7.01 7.62
C TYR A 86 3.57 -8.14 6.59
N PRO A 87 3.34 -9.38 7.01
CA PRO A 87 2.92 -10.43 6.11
C PRO A 87 1.60 -10.04 5.42
N TYR A 88 1.57 -10.18 4.11
CA TYR A 88 0.42 -9.84 3.28
C TYR A 88 -0.02 -11.05 2.50
N LEU A 89 -1.27 -11.45 2.70
CA LEU A 89 -1.86 -12.59 2.03
C LEU A 89 -2.98 -12.12 1.12
N LYS A 90 -2.92 -12.48 -0.15
CA LYS A 90 -3.99 -12.23 -1.12
C LYS A 90 -4.49 -13.54 -1.69
N GLU A 91 -5.78 -13.80 -1.51
CA GLU A 91 -6.49 -14.91 -2.13
C GLU A 91 -7.33 -14.37 -3.29
N PHE A 92 -7.28 -15.02 -4.43
CA PHE A 92 -8.03 -14.58 -5.61
C PHE A 92 -8.31 -15.75 -6.54
N LYS A 93 -9.37 -15.60 -7.34
CA LYS A 93 -9.73 -16.56 -8.36
C LYS A 93 -9.30 -16.07 -9.74
N TYR A 94 -8.63 -16.91 -10.50
CA TYR A 94 -8.25 -16.64 -11.88
C TYR A 94 -8.50 -17.85 -12.76
N LYS A 95 -9.24 -17.66 -13.87
CA LYS A 95 -9.64 -18.74 -14.81
C LYS A 95 -10.24 -19.96 -14.10
N GLY A 96 -11.11 -19.72 -13.11
CA GLY A 96 -11.79 -20.77 -12.34
C GLY A 96 -10.95 -21.50 -11.31
N LYS A 97 -9.67 -21.15 -11.13
CA LYS A 97 -8.76 -21.71 -10.13
C LYS A 97 -8.50 -20.72 -9.02
N ASP A 98 -8.40 -21.22 -7.80
CA ASP A 98 -8.06 -20.43 -6.64
C ASP A 98 -6.54 -20.30 -6.52
N TYR A 99 -6.09 -19.07 -6.24
CA TYR A 99 -4.70 -18.72 -6.07
C TYR A 99 -4.50 -18.00 -4.74
N LYS A 100 -3.34 -18.22 -4.17
CA LYS A 100 -2.89 -17.58 -2.94
C LYS A 100 -1.52 -16.97 -3.17
N ARG A 101 -1.39 -15.66 -2.91
CA ARG A 101 -0.12 -14.96 -2.98
C ARG A 101 0.25 -14.51 -1.58
N MET A 102 1.43 -14.85 -1.16
CA MET A 102 2.04 -14.38 0.08
C MET A 102 3.13 -13.35 -0.25
N GLY A 103 3.16 -12.27 0.49
CA GLY A 103 4.16 -11.22 0.38
C GLY A 103 4.52 -10.66 1.76
N LEU A 104 5.50 -9.79 1.77
CA LEU A 104 5.98 -9.12 2.96
C LEU A 104 6.13 -7.63 2.67
N ILE A 105 5.46 -6.79 3.46
CA ILE A 105 5.62 -5.34 3.36
C ILE A 105 6.71 -4.91 4.33
N GLY A 106 7.70 -4.17 3.84
CA GLY A 106 8.83 -3.68 4.62
C GLY A 106 9.54 -2.54 3.89
N LEU A 107 10.48 -1.89 4.55
CA LEU A 107 11.35 -0.91 3.93
C LEU A 107 12.49 -1.63 3.22
N VAL A 108 12.73 -1.28 1.96
CA VAL A 108 13.86 -1.81 1.18
C VAL A 108 14.89 -0.71 0.99
N LYS A 109 16.16 -1.00 1.33
CA LYS A 109 17.25 -0.05 1.08
C LYS A 109 17.35 0.25 -0.41
N ILE A 110 17.33 1.53 -0.77
CA ILE A 110 17.48 2.00 -2.14
C ILE A 110 18.91 1.72 -2.62
N HIS A 111 19.04 1.18 -3.83
CA HIS A 111 20.28 0.94 -4.53
C HIS A 111 20.19 1.46 -5.96
N GLU A 112 21.31 1.88 -6.51
CA GLU A 112 21.39 2.19 -7.94
C GLU A 112 21.18 0.91 -8.76
N PHE A 113 20.50 0.98 -9.90
CA PHE A 113 20.29 -0.20 -10.76
C PHE A 113 21.60 -0.82 -11.26
N LYS A 114 22.66 0.01 -11.42
CA LYS A 114 24.01 -0.48 -11.78
C LYS A 114 24.60 -1.45 -10.76
N ASP A 115 24.19 -1.38 -9.49
CA ASP A 115 24.66 -2.27 -8.42
C ASP A 115 24.07 -3.68 -8.54
N LYS A 116 23.06 -3.88 -9.40
CA LYS A 116 22.39 -5.16 -9.67
C LYS A 116 21.84 -5.84 -8.40
N ILE A 117 21.53 -5.07 -7.35
CA ILE A 117 20.91 -5.55 -6.12
C ILE A 117 19.40 -5.50 -6.24
N ILE A 118 18.87 -4.41 -6.81
CA ILE A 118 17.47 -4.24 -7.19
C ILE A 118 17.47 -4.04 -8.70
N LEU A 119 16.70 -4.87 -9.40
CA LEU A 119 16.61 -4.81 -10.84
C LEU A 119 15.32 -4.11 -11.26
N PRO A 120 15.36 -3.25 -12.29
CA PRO A 120 14.15 -2.70 -12.86
C PRO A 120 13.35 -3.82 -13.54
N HIS A 121 12.03 -3.79 -13.36
CA HIS A 121 11.12 -4.72 -14.04
C HIS A 121 10.78 -4.23 -15.45
N GLU A 122 10.59 -2.91 -15.59
CA GLU A 122 10.14 -2.27 -16.82
C GLU A 122 10.64 -0.83 -16.92
N GLU A 123 10.56 -0.26 -18.12
CA GLU A 123 10.70 1.18 -18.31
C GLU A 123 9.38 1.87 -17.95
N THR A 124 9.44 2.86 -17.08
CA THR A 124 8.27 3.58 -16.61
C THR A 124 8.16 4.95 -17.26
N PHE A 125 6.93 5.40 -17.56
CA PHE A 125 6.66 6.72 -18.12
C PHE A 125 6.99 7.85 -17.14
N SER A 126 7.47 8.99 -17.67
CA SER A 126 7.87 10.14 -16.85
C SER A 126 6.69 10.80 -16.12
N GLY A 127 5.53 10.94 -16.78
CA GLY A 127 4.35 11.60 -16.21
C GLY A 127 3.84 10.96 -14.92
N PRO A 128 3.53 9.65 -14.89
CA PRO A 128 3.13 8.96 -13.66
C PRO A 128 4.17 9.03 -12.54
N LYS A 129 5.47 8.98 -12.87
CA LYS A 129 6.53 9.14 -11.87
C LYS A 129 6.52 10.52 -11.23
N GLU A 130 6.37 11.57 -12.02
CA GLU A 130 6.34 12.95 -11.53
C GLU A 130 5.12 13.16 -10.62
N ASP A 131 3.96 12.68 -11.03
CA ASP A 131 2.74 12.73 -10.24
C ASP A 131 2.91 12.06 -8.87
N ARG A 132 3.39 10.82 -8.86
CA ARG A 132 3.62 10.08 -7.60
C ARG A 132 4.69 10.74 -6.73
N LEU A 133 5.74 11.31 -7.32
CA LEU A 133 6.77 12.04 -6.59
C LEU A 133 6.22 13.32 -5.93
N LYS A 134 5.37 14.07 -6.63
CA LYS A 134 4.70 15.25 -6.06
C LYS A 134 3.79 14.86 -4.89
N LEU A 135 3.02 13.78 -5.05
CA LEU A 135 2.15 13.26 -3.99
C LEU A 135 2.97 12.81 -2.76
N LEU A 136 4.03 12.04 -2.99
CA LEU A 136 4.95 11.60 -1.93
C LEU A 136 5.54 12.78 -1.16
N ARG A 137 5.99 13.83 -1.88
CA ARG A 137 6.56 15.04 -1.26
C ARG A 137 5.52 15.83 -0.48
N ALA A 138 4.32 15.95 -0.99
CA ALA A 138 3.24 16.68 -0.31
C ALA A 138 2.81 15.96 0.98
N CYS A 139 2.58 14.66 0.90
CA CYS A 139 2.11 13.86 2.03
C CYS A 139 3.23 13.39 2.98
N ASN A 140 4.49 13.46 2.55
CA ASN A 140 5.65 12.88 3.26
C ASN A 140 5.40 11.41 3.70
N THR A 141 4.67 10.66 2.88
CA THR A 141 4.18 9.31 3.19
C THR A 141 4.13 8.48 1.92
N ASN A 142 4.60 7.23 1.97
CA ASN A 142 4.43 6.27 0.89
C ASN A 142 2.99 5.74 0.91
N LEU A 143 2.16 6.23 0.00
CA LEU A 143 0.76 5.82 -0.12
C LEU A 143 0.60 4.55 -0.95
N SER A 144 1.44 4.35 -1.95
CA SER A 144 1.39 3.20 -2.86
C SER A 144 2.72 2.44 -2.81
N PRO A 145 2.78 1.31 -2.10
CA PRO A 145 4.00 0.49 -2.03
C PRO A 145 4.40 -0.04 -3.41
N ILE A 146 5.70 -0.13 -3.66
CA ILE A 146 6.25 -0.76 -4.86
C ILE A 146 6.16 -2.28 -4.71
N PHE A 147 5.66 -2.95 -5.74
CA PHE A 147 5.64 -4.39 -5.81
C PHE A 147 6.97 -4.92 -6.34
N GLY A 148 7.66 -5.71 -5.52
CA GLY A 148 8.90 -6.38 -5.88
C GLY A 148 8.74 -7.90 -5.86
N VAL A 149 9.52 -8.58 -6.70
CA VAL A 149 9.63 -10.03 -6.71
C VAL A 149 11.04 -10.41 -6.29
N TYR A 150 11.18 -11.42 -5.46
CA TYR A 150 12.47 -11.93 -5.03
C TYR A 150 12.57 -13.44 -5.26
N ASP A 151 13.78 -13.91 -5.44
CA ASP A 151 14.07 -15.34 -5.54
C ASP A 151 13.96 -15.98 -4.15
N ASN A 152 13.16 -17.04 -4.07
CA ASN A 152 12.84 -17.76 -2.84
C ASN A 152 13.14 -19.26 -2.96
N ASN A 153 14.22 -19.62 -3.67
CA ASN A 153 14.59 -21.01 -3.92
C ASN A 153 14.80 -21.84 -2.64
N ASP A 154 15.30 -21.21 -1.57
CA ASP A 154 15.53 -21.86 -0.28
C ASP A 154 14.31 -21.89 0.65
N LYS A 155 13.22 -21.25 0.27
CA LYS A 155 11.93 -21.15 1.00
C LYS A 155 12.05 -20.68 2.47
N LYS A 156 13.19 -20.10 2.86
CA LYS A 156 13.40 -19.68 4.27
C LYS A 156 12.39 -18.63 4.71
N ILE A 157 12.15 -17.62 3.87
CA ILE A 157 11.21 -16.54 4.18
C ILE A 157 9.79 -17.09 4.29
N ASP A 158 9.37 -17.91 3.33
CA ASP A 158 8.05 -18.54 3.37
C ASP A 158 7.86 -19.40 4.62
N ASN A 159 8.86 -20.16 4.99
CA ASN A 159 8.80 -21.00 6.20
C ASN A 159 8.62 -20.15 7.45
N ILE A 160 9.36 -19.05 7.60
CA ILE A 160 9.22 -18.12 8.72
C ILE A 160 7.83 -17.51 8.76
N ILE A 161 7.32 -17.03 7.61
CA ILE A 161 5.98 -16.44 7.54
C ILE A 161 4.91 -17.50 7.85
N ASN A 162 5.01 -18.69 7.29
CA ASN A 162 4.06 -19.76 7.54
C ASN A 162 4.04 -20.19 9.01
N GLU A 163 5.19 -20.30 9.66
CA GLU A 163 5.25 -20.58 11.10
C GLU A 163 4.59 -19.47 11.93
N PHE A 164 4.86 -18.22 11.59
CA PHE A 164 4.22 -17.07 12.24
C PHE A 164 2.68 -17.12 12.09
N LEU A 165 2.18 -17.42 10.89
CA LEU A 165 0.75 -17.47 10.59
C LEU A 165 0.01 -18.62 11.30
N LYS A 166 0.69 -19.68 11.75
CA LYS A 166 0.05 -20.76 12.50
C LYS A 166 -0.51 -20.30 13.87
N SER A 167 0.15 -19.34 14.48
CA SER A 167 -0.17 -18.86 15.83
C SER A 167 -0.70 -17.43 15.89
N ASN A 168 -0.79 -16.74 14.75
CA ASN A 168 -1.22 -15.36 14.71
C ASN A 168 -2.36 -15.17 13.70
N GLN A 169 -3.43 -14.54 14.14
CA GLN A 169 -4.55 -14.17 13.28
C GLN A 169 -4.24 -12.88 12.51
N PRO A 170 -4.86 -12.68 11.34
CA PRO A 170 -4.75 -11.42 10.61
C PRO A 170 -5.20 -10.24 11.47
N ILE A 171 -4.42 -9.16 11.46
CA ILE A 171 -4.80 -7.91 12.12
C ILE A 171 -5.90 -7.20 11.32
N VAL A 172 -5.85 -7.31 10.00
CA VAL A 172 -6.80 -6.69 9.05
C VAL A 172 -7.18 -7.70 7.99
N GLU A 173 -8.45 -7.79 7.68
CA GLU A 173 -8.98 -8.61 6.61
C GLU A 173 -10.00 -7.80 5.81
N ALA A 174 -9.87 -7.79 4.47
CA ALA A 174 -10.83 -7.21 3.55
C ALA A 174 -11.37 -8.32 2.62
N ARG A 175 -12.68 -8.37 2.46
CA ARG A 175 -13.39 -9.32 1.58
C ARG A 175 -14.28 -8.55 0.60
#